data_cd028a3f418adee5ef9dfe6c414f486b
#
_entry.id   cd028a3f418adee5ef9dfe6c414f486b
#
_cell.length_a   1.000
_cell.length_b   1.000
_cell.length_c   1.000
_cell.angle_alpha   90.00
_cell.angle_beta   90.00
_cell.angle_gamma   90.00
#
_symmetry.space_group_name_H-M   'P 1'
#
loop_
_entity.id
_entity.type
_entity.pdbx_description
1 polymer ?
#
loop_
_entity_poly.entity_id
_entity_poly.type
_entity_poly.pdbx_seq_one_letter_code
_entity_poly.pdbx_strand_id
1 'polypeptide(L)'
;TLIEILEGKDLQELYDLKAEYRAHYGEELVWTIAKEFWGDVGKQLVILAETGELSLADKIYFATSGVSYDKGAIFKALQEATSEDRAELQETYKTKYKGDVSKMLHSMWDSRAVRRAELTLEHGDLSFTQKLDVEMTGLGSDKRALYAAVEGATEEQRAAVLQDYEMMDRITDELGG
;
A
#
# COMPACT_ATOMS: atom_id res chain seq x y z
N THR A 1 15.21 8.90 13.01
CA THR A 1 14.62 7.84 13.85
C THR A 1 15.40 6.54 13.70
N LEU A 2 15.16 5.53 14.56
CA LEU A 2 15.81 4.22 14.43
C LEU A 2 15.38 3.52 13.13
N ILE A 3 14.15 3.73 12.69
CA ILE A 3 13.66 3.25 11.38
C ILE A 3 14.55 3.80 10.25
N GLU A 4 14.78 5.11 10.19
CA GLU A 4 15.62 5.75 9.15
C GLU A 4 17.08 5.26 9.15
N ILE A 5 17.58 4.79 10.30
CA ILE A 5 18.93 4.24 10.40
C ILE A 5 18.99 2.82 9.81
N LEU A 6 17.92 2.03 9.96
CA LEU A 6 17.88 0.63 9.57
C LEU A 6 17.37 0.43 8.14
N GLU A 7 16.41 1.27 7.71
CA GLU A 7 15.76 1.16 6.40
C GLU A 7 16.74 1.46 5.26
N GLY A 8 16.72 0.61 4.24
CA GLY A 8 17.56 0.73 3.05
C GLY A 8 19.00 0.24 3.21
N LYS A 9 19.36 -0.31 4.38
CA LYS A 9 20.66 -0.94 4.57
C LYS A 9 20.71 -2.31 3.93
N ASP A 10 21.83 -2.60 3.28
CA ASP A 10 22.10 -3.95 2.78
C ASP A 10 22.48 -4.92 3.92
N LEU A 11 22.51 -6.21 3.61
CA LEU A 11 22.80 -7.25 4.61
C LEU A 11 24.20 -7.12 5.21
N GLN A 12 25.19 -6.59 4.46
CA GLN A 12 26.54 -6.38 4.97
C GLN A 12 26.58 -5.21 5.94
N GLU A 13 25.92 -4.09 5.61
CA GLU A 13 25.81 -2.93 6.50
C GLU A 13 25.10 -3.28 7.81
N LEU A 14 24.05 -4.13 7.72
CA LEU A 14 23.34 -4.60 8.93
C LEU A 14 24.20 -5.56 9.74
N TYR A 15 25.00 -6.40 9.09
CA TYR A 15 25.95 -7.28 9.78
C TYR A 15 26.98 -6.46 10.55
N ASP A 16 27.58 -5.48 9.87
CA ASP A 16 28.61 -4.61 10.47
C ASP A 16 28.02 -3.80 11.63
N LEU A 17 26.83 -3.22 11.45
CA LEU A 17 26.10 -2.50 12.51
C LEU A 17 25.83 -3.38 13.74
N LYS A 18 25.38 -4.62 13.53
CA LYS A 18 25.13 -5.59 14.62
C LYS A 18 26.42 -5.97 15.33
N ALA A 19 27.51 -6.18 14.59
CA ALA A 19 28.82 -6.50 15.15
C ALA A 19 29.39 -5.34 15.97
N GLU A 20 29.30 -4.11 15.46
CA GLU A 20 29.73 -2.89 16.17
C GLU A 20 28.91 -2.66 17.45
N TYR A 21 27.59 -2.80 17.36
CA TYR A 21 26.69 -2.68 18.51
C TYR A 21 27.07 -3.69 19.60
N ARG A 22 27.26 -4.95 19.23
CA ARG A 22 27.66 -6.01 20.16
C ARG A 22 29.04 -5.75 20.78
N ALA A 23 30.01 -5.27 19.99
CA ALA A 23 31.34 -4.93 20.51
C ALA A 23 31.30 -3.79 21.51
N HIS A 24 30.41 -2.80 21.32
CA HIS A 24 30.32 -1.62 22.17
C HIS A 24 29.47 -1.84 23.43
N TYR A 25 28.33 -2.54 23.29
CA TYR A 25 27.35 -2.71 24.38
C TYR A 25 27.31 -4.10 24.99
N GLY A 26 27.94 -5.10 24.37
CA GLY A 26 27.95 -6.49 24.87
C GLY A 26 26.64 -7.26 24.65
N GLU A 27 25.66 -6.66 23.96
CA GLU A 27 24.35 -7.22 23.70
C GLU A 27 24.06 -7.30 22.18
N GLU A 28 23.14 -8.17 21.79
CA GLU A 28 22.69 -8.27 20.39
C GLU A 28 21.67 -7.18 20.07
N LEU A 29 21.91 -6.40 19.01
CA LEU A 29 21.05 -5.27 18.60
C LEU A 29 19.58 -5.68 18.46
N VAL A 30 19.30 -6.79 17.75
CA VAL A 30 17.93 -7.26 17.51
C VAL A 30 17.23 -7.63 18.82
N TRP A 31 17.97 -8.24 19.74
CA TRP A 31 17.44 -8.60 21.05
C TRP A 31 17.13 -7.37 21.92
N THR A 32 18.01 -6.38 21.88
CA THR A 32 17.79 -5.10 22.58
C THR A 32 16.57 -4.38 22.01
N ILE A 33 16.42 -4.31 20.66
CA ILE A 33 15.24 -3.74 20.02
C ILE A 33 13.97 -4.46 20.50
N ALA A 34 13.94 -5.78 20.45
CA ALA A 34 12.78 -6.58 20.85
C ALA A 34 12.40 -6.39 22.33
N LYS A 35 13.39 -6.08 23.20
CA LYS A 35 13.19 -5.84 24.63
C LYS A 35 12.68 -4.44 24.93
N GLU A 36 13.23 -3.42 24.24
CA GLU A 36 12.95 -2.01 24.51
C GLU A 36 11.70 -1.48 23.75
N PHE A 37 11.37 -2.06 22.61
CA PHE A 37 10.25 -1.61 21.78
C PHE A 37 9.15 -2.66 21.73
N TRP A 38 7.94 -2.28 22.16
CA TRP A 38 6.79 -3.18 22.26
C TRP A 38 5.82 -3.03 21.07
N GLY A 39 5.02 -4.06 20.84
CA GLY A 39 3.97 -4.03 19.83
C GLY A 39 4.50 -3.97 18.41
N ASP A 40 3.78 -3.28 17.53
CA ASP A 40 4.08 -3.28 16.10
C ASP A 40 5.32 -2.47 15.74
N VAL A 41 5.63 -1.43 16.50
CA VAL A 41 6.90 -0.68 16.34
C VAL A 41 8.11 -1.59 16.61
N GLY A 42 8.08 -2.38 17.66
CA GLY A 42 9.15 -3.34 17.95
C GLY A 42 9.30 -4.38 16.86
N LYS A 43 8.18 -4.95 16.38
CA LYS A 43 8.19 -5.91 15.26
C LYS A 43 8.77 -5.31 13.98
N GLN A 44 8.36 -4.08 13.62
CA GLN A 44 8.88 -3.36 12.47
C GLN A 44 10.39 -3.16 12.55
N LEU A 45 10.88 -2.68 13.70
CA LEU A 45 12.30 -2.46 13.93
C LEU A 45 13.12 -3.74 13.88
N VAL A 46 12.59 -4.86 14.41
CA VAL A 46 13.24 -6.17 14.34
C VAL A 46 13.37 -6.63 12.88
N ILE A 47 12.30 -6.52 12.07
CA ILE A 47 12.36 -6.87 10.65
C ILE A 47 13.41 -6.02 9.94
N LEU A 48 13.39 -4.69 10.13
CA LEU A 48 14.38 -3.79 9.52
C LEU A 48 15.81 -4.10 9.96
N ALA A 49 16.04 -4.43 11.23
CA ALA A 49 17.36 -4.81 11.72
C ALA A 49 17.84 -6.17 11.17
N GLU A 50 16.95 -7.03 10.71
CA GLU A 50 17.29 -8.32 10.12
C GLU A 50 17.46 -8.25 8.60
N THR A 51 16.62 -7.48 7.90
CA THR A 51 16.51 -7.50 6.43
C THR A 51 16.84 -6.17 5.74
N GLY A 52 16.83 -5.05 6.47
CA GLY A 52 17.00 -3.69 5.93
C GLY A 52 15.76 -3.12 5.26
N GLU A 53 14.76 -3.93 5.02
CA GLU A 53 13.54 -3.52 4.31
C GLU A 53 12.29 -4.21 4.85
N LEU A 54 11.16 -3.59 4.58
CA LEU A 54 9.85 -4.19 4.83
C LEU A 54 9.30 -4.75 3.51
N SER A 55 8.91 -6.01 3.53
CA SER A 55 8.15 -6.57 2.40
C SER A 55 6.81 -5.84 2.21
N LEU A 56 6.18 -5.98 1.04
CA LEU A 56 4.85 -5.41 0.80
C LEU A 56 3.85 -5.86 1.87
N ALA A 57 3.90 -7.14 2.27
CA ALA A 57 3.05 -7.67 3.34
C ALA A 57 3.29 -6.99 4.69
N ASP A 58 4.55 -6.66 5.02
CA ASP A 58 4.89 -5.93 6.25
C ASP A 58 4.34 -4.50 6.22
N LYS A 59 4.57 -3.78 5.12
CA LYS A 59 4.06 -2.42 4.93
C LYS A 59 2.55 -2.36 5.09
N ILE A 60 1.83 -3.29 4.45
CA ILE A 60 0.36 -3.39 4.56
C ILE A 60 -0.06 -3.73 6.00
N TYR A 61 0.60 -4.70 6.65
CA TYR A 61 0.28 -5.07 8.02
C TYR A 61 0.43 -3.87 8.97
N PHE A 62 1.58 -3.18 8.95
CA PHE A 62 1.80 -2.04 9.86
C PHE A 62 0.91 -0.84 9.55
N ALA A 63 0.53 -0.62 8.28
CA ALA A 63 -0.43 0.42 7.91
C ALA A 63 -1.86 0.11 8.40
N THR A 64 -2.16 -1.14 8.75
CA THR A 64 -3.49 -1.59 9.18
C THR A 64 -3.59 -1.97 10.65
N SER A 65 -2.47 -2.12 11.36
CA SER A 65 -2.43 -2.62 12.74
C SER A 65 -2.75 -1.57 13.82
N GLY A 66 -2.90 -0.29 13.44
CA GLY A 66 -3.21 0.82 14.35
C GLY A 66 -4.70 0.96 14.68
N VAL A 67 -5.03 2.02 15.42
CA VAL A 67 -6.42 2.39 15.77
C VAL A 67 -7.22 2.82 14.53
N SER A 68 -6.53 3.29 13.49
CA SER A 68 -7.12 3.64 12.18
C SER A 68 -6.17 3.19 11.07
N TYR A 69 -6.76 2.76 9.96
CA TYR A 69 -5.98 2.40 8.78
C TYR A 69 -5.31 3.62 8.15
N ASP A 70 -4.00 3.54 7.91
CA ASP A 70 -3.29 4.52 7.09
C ASP A 70 -3.47 4.17 5.60
N LYS A 71 -4.59 4.66 5.04
CA LYS A 71 -4.92 4.44 3.62
C LYS A 71 -3.83 4.97 2.69
N GLY A 72 -3.20 6.08 3.05
CA GLY A 72 -2.11 6.68 2.26
C GLY A 72 -0.91 5.75 2.18
N ALA A 73 -0.48 5.19 3.31
CA ALA A 73 0.60 4.22 3.36
C ALA A 73 0.27 2.93 2.59
N ILE A 74 -0.99 2.44 2.67
CA ILE A 74 -1.43 1.26 1.90
C ILE A 74 -1.32 1.54 0.39
N PHE A 75 -1.88 2.64 -0.10
CA PHE A 75 -1.84 2.98 -1.53
C PHE A 75 -0.42 3.18 -2.03
N LYS A 76 0.41 3.88 -1.26
CA LYS A 76 1.81 4.10 -1.57
C LYS A 76 2.56 2.76 -1.68
N ALA A 77 2.40 1.88 -0.70
CA ALA A 77 3.04 0.57 -0.70
C ALA A 77 2.63 -0.28 -1.92
N LEU A 78 1.33 -0.28 -2.28
CA LEU A 78 0.83 -1.00 -3.45
C LEU A 78 1.35 -0.42 -4.78
N GLN A 79 1.47 0.90 -4.91
CA GLN A 79 1.98 1.56 -6.11
C GLN A 79 3.49 1.35 -6.31
N GLU A 80 4.27 1.42 -5.22
CA GLU A 80 5.72 1.25 -5.27
C GLU A 80 6.15 -0.21 -5.43
N ALA A 81 5.26 -1.17 -5.15
CA ALA A 81 5.53 -2.60 -5.25
C ALA A 81 5.69 -3.05 -6.70
N THR A 82 6.57 -4.02 -6.93
CA THR A 82 6.68 -4.69 -8.22
C THR A 82 5.43 -5.54 -8.50
N SER A 83 5.23 -5.95 -9.75
CA SER A 83 4.14 -6.87 -10.10
C SER A 83 4.28 -8.22 -9.40
N GLU A 84 5.50 -8.66 -9.14
CA GLU A 84 5.82 -9.90 -8.42
C GLU A 84 5.43 -9.79 -6.94
N ASP A 85 5.83 -8.71 -6.26
CA ASP A 85 5.45 -8.45 -4.86
C ASP A 85 3.93 -8.42 -4.69
N ARG A 86 3.21 -7.78 -5.62
CA ARG A 86 1.74 -7.73 -5.58
C ARG A 86 1.10 -9.11 -5.80
N ALA A 87 1.65 -9.90 -6.73
CA ALA A 87 1.16 -11.25 -6.99
C ALA A 87 1.35 -12.19 -5.78
N GLU A 88 2.45 -12.03 -5.04
CA GLU A 88 2.76 -12.85 -3.87
C GLU A 88 2.13 -12.34 -2.56
N LEU A 89 1.60 -11.11 -2.57
CA LEU A 89 1.11 -10.44 -1.36
C LEU A 89 0.14 -11.31 -0.55
N GLN A 90 -0.87 -11.90 -1.19
CA GLN A 90 -1.90 -12.67 -0.48
C GLN A 90 -1.31 -13.88 0.26
N GLU A 91 -0.40 -14.62 -0.38
CA GLU A 91 0.21 -15.81 0.21
C GLU A 91 1.20 -15.43 1.32
N THR A 92 2.03 -14.40 1.09
CA THR A 92 2.97 -13.88 2.07
C THR A 92 2.24 -13.33 3.30
N TYR A 93 1.18 -12.55 3.10
CA TYR A 93 0.39 -11.98 4.19
C TYR A 93 -0.30 -13.08 5.01
N LYS A 94 -0.90 -14.07 4.34
CA LYS A 94 -1.53 -15.22 4.98
C LYS A 94 -0.54 -16.04 5.79
N THR A 95 0.63 -16.31 5.23
CA THR A 95 1.67 -17.11 5.89
C THR A 95 2.24 -16.39 7.12
N LYS A 96 2.59 -15.11 6.98
CA LYS A 96 3.27 -14.32 8.01
C LYS A 96 2.32 -13.81 9.09
N TYR A 97 1.17 -13.28 8.68
CA TYR A 97 0.22 -12.59 9.57
C TYR A 97 -1.08 -13.36 9.84
N LYS A 98 -1.24 -14.54 9.23
CA LYS A 98 -2.45 -15.39 9.36
C LYS A 98 -3.73 -14.66 8.94
N GLY A 99 -3.59 -13.61 8.11
CA GLY A 99 -4.66 -12.74 7.64
C GLY A 99 -5.03 -12.99 6.18
N ASP A 100 -6.01 -12.23 5.72
CA ASP A 100 -6.50 -12.20 4.34
C ASP A 100 -6.54 -10.76 3.87
N VAL A 101 -5.73 -10.43 2.85
CA VAL A 101 -5.60 -9.06 2.33
C VAL A 101 -6.91 -8.53 1.78
N SER A 102 -7.67 -9.35 1.04
CA SER A 102 -8.95 -8.91 0.48
C SER A 102 -9.96 -8.56 1.59
N LYS A 103 -10.07 -9.40 2.61
CA LYS A 103 -10.93 -9.10 3.78
C LYS A 103 -10.48 -7.85 4.51
N MET A 104 -9.18 -7.64 4.65
CA MET A 104 -8.62 -6.45 5.28
C MET A 104 -8.97 -5.20 4.45
N LEU A 105 -8.79 -5.21 3.13
CA LEU A 105 -9.15 -4.10 2.25
C LEU A 105 -10.63 -3.77 2.36
N HIS A 106 -11.51 -4.77 2.33
CA HIS A 106 -12.97 -4.57 2.49
C HIS A 106 -13.36 -4.02 3.87
N SER A 107 -12.53 -4.21 4.90
CA SER A 107 -12.78 -3.65 6.23
C SER A 107 -12.51 -2.14 6.32
N MET A 108 -11.94 -1.51 5.29
CA MET A 108 -11.65 -0.06 5.28
C MET A 108 -12.90 0.85 5.20
N TRP A 109 -14.10 0.30 5.08
CA TRP A 109 -15.41 0.98 5.13
C TRP A 109 -15.69 2.02 4.02
N ASP A 110 -14.78 2.18 3.09
CA ASP A 110 -14.84 3.17 2.03
C ASP A 110 -14.71 2.44 0.68
N SER A 111 -15.84 2.30 -0.01
CA SER A 111 -15.90 1.55 -1.27
C SER A 111 -14.96 2.08 -2.35
N ARG A 112 -14.72 3.42 -2.40
CA ARG A 112 -13.73 4.00 -3.31
C ARG A 112 -12.32 3.61 -2.93
N ALA A 113 -11.99 3.65 -1.64
CA ALA A 113 -10.67 3.24 -1.14
C ALA A 113 -10.43 1.75 -1.41
N VAL A 114 -11.44 0.90 -1.17
CA VAL A 114 -11.37 -0.54 -1.50
C VAL A 114 -11.14 -0.72 -2.99
N ARG A 115 -11.98 -0.11 -3.84
CA ARG A 115 -11.86 -0.24 -5.30
C ARG A 115 -10.51 0.23 -5.82
N ARG A 116 -10.02 1.37 -5.32
CA ARG A 116 -8.70 1.88 -5.65
C ARG A 116 -7.60 0.89 -5.25
N ALA A 117 -7.66 0.33 -4.04
CA ALA A 117 -6.67 -0.61 -3.57
C ALA A 117 -6.67 -1.91 -4.39
N GLU A 118 -7.84 -2.44 -4.74
CA GLU A 118 -7.98 -3.62 -5.58
C GLU A 118 -7.38 -3.40 -6.98
N LEU A 119 -7.74 -2.30 -7.63
CA LEU A 119 -7.20 -1.95 -8.94
C LEU A 119 -5.68 -1.71 -8.88
N THR A 120 -5.20 -1.04 -7.82
CA THR A 120 -3.75 -0.83 -7.64
C THR A 120 -3.02 -2.15 -7.38
N LEU A 121 -3.63 -3.06 -6.63
CA LEU A 121 -3.08 -4.40 -6.39
C LEU A 121 -2.94 -5.19 -7.71
N GLU A 122 -3.93 -5.10 -8.57
CA GLU A 122 -3.96 -5.82 -9.84
C GLU A 122 -3.02 -5.21 -10.89
N HIS A 123 -3.02 -3.88 -11.02
CA HIS A 123 -2.39 -3.18 -12.15
C HIS A 123 -1.17 -2.32 -11.77
N GLY A 124 -0.98 -1.99 -10.50
CA GLY A 124 -0.02 -0.98 -10.06
C GLY A 124 -0.54 0.44 -10.29
N ASP A 125 0.09 1.18 -11.19
CA ASP A 125 -0.38 2.50 -11.56
C ASP A 125 -1.70 2.43 -12.33
N LEU A 126 -2.68 3.19 -11.86
CA LEU A 126 -4.00 3.20 -12.46
C LEU A 126 -4.02 4.03 -13.74
N SER A 127 -4.58 3.46 -14.79
CA SER A 127 -4.94 4.17 -16.02
C SER A 127 -5.98 5.27 -15.74
N PHE A 128 -6.19 6.15 -16.70
CA PHE A 128 -7.19 7.22 -16.57
C PHE A 128 -8.61 6.65 -16.41
N THR A 129 -8.98 5.61 -17.17
CA THR A 129 -10.27 4.95 -17.08
C THR A 129 -10.48 4.27 -15.71
N GLN A 130 -9.44 3.64 -15.16
CA GLN A 130 -9.50 3.06 -13.81
C GLN A 130 -9.65 4.13 -12.72
N LYS A 131 -9.02 5.30 -12.87
CA LYS A 131 -9.22 6.43 -11.95
C LYS A 131 -10.67 6.93 -12.00
N LEU A 132 -11.27 7.03 -13.18
CA LEU A 132 -12.70 7.36 -13.32
C LEU A 132 -13.60 6.30 -12.69
N ASP A 133 -13.29 5.01 -12.87
CA ASP A 133 -14.01 3.90 -12.23
C ASP A 133 -14.03 4.05 -10.69
N VAL A 134 -12.89 4.40 -10.10
CA VAL A 134 -12.79 4.68 -8.66
C VAL A 134 -13.69 5.85 -8.24
N GLU A 135 -13.70 6.95 -8.99
CA GLU A 135 -14.52 8.14 -8.66
C GLU A 135 -16.03 7.87 -8.79
N MET A 136 -16.43 6.96 -9.66
CA MET A 136 -17.81 6.52 -9.84
C MET A 136 -18.22 5.41 -8.86
N THR A 137 -17.31 4.90 -8.02
CA THR A 137 -17.62 3.83 -7.06
C THR A 137 -18.25 4.38 -5.79
N GLY A 138 -19.33 3.75 -5.32
CA GLY A 138 -19.99 4.04 -4.03
C GLY A 138 -21.27 4.84 -4.14
N LEU A 139 -21.89 5.09 -3.00
CA LEU A 139 -23.12 5.90 -2.90
C LEU A 139 -22.77 7.39 -3.05
N GLY A 140 -23.19 7.97 -4.16
CA GLY A 140 -22.94 9.37 -4.48
C GLY A 140 -21.56 9.56 -5.11
N SER A 141 -21.48 9.34 -6.42
CA SER A 141 -20.35 9.77 -7.23
C SER A 141 -20.05 11.24 -6.95
N ASP A 142 -18.78 11.58 -6.79
CA ASP A 142 -18.38 12.98 -6.74
C ASP A 142 -18.43 13.56 -8.16
N LYS A 143 -19.63 13.98 -8.59
CA LYS A 143 -19.85 14.57 -9.90
C LYS A 143 -18.85 15.69 -10.20
N ARG A 144 -18.47 16.49 -9.17
CA ARG A 144 -17.47 17.55 -9.33
C ARG A 144 -16.09 17.00 -9.63
N ALA A 145 -15.65 15.94 -8.90
CA ALA A 145 -14.37 15.28 -9.16
C ALA A 145 -14.35 14.62 -10.53
N LEU A 146 -15.46 13.98 -10.93
CA LEU A 146 -15.61 13.37 -12.23
C LEU A 146 -15.55 14.40 -13.37
N TYR A 147 -16.27 15.53 -13.25
CA TYR A 147 -16.18 16.62 -14.21
C TYR A 147 -14.77 17.20 -14.32
N ALA A 148 -14.13 17.49 -13.18
CA ALA A 148 -12.77 18.02 -13.16
C ALA A 148 -11.76 17.05 -13.80
N ALA A 149 -11.91 15.75 -13.58
CA ALA A 149 -11.06 14.73 -14.18
C ALA A 149 -11.23 14.69 -15.71
N VAL A 150 -12.48 14.71 -16.20
CA VAL A 150 -12.76 14.69 -17.66
C VAL A 150 -12.31 16.00 -18.33
N GLU A 151 -12.53 17.16 -17.69
CA GLU A 151 -12.05 18.46 -18.21
C GLU A 151 -10.53 18.53 -18.28
N GLY A 152 -9.84 18.04 -17.25
CA GLY A 152 -8.36 18.00 -17.18
C GLY A 152 -7.71 16.89 -18.02
N ALA A 153 -8.50 16.00 -18.63
CA ALA A 153 -8.00 14.88 -19.40
C ALA A 153 -7.27 15.31 -20.68
N THR A 154 -6.19 14.62 -21.01
CA THR A 154 -5.52 14.78 -22.31
C THR A 154 -6.40 14.26 -23.45
N GLU A 155 -6.05 14.59 -24.68
CA GLU A 155 -6.77 14.12 -25.87
C GLU A 155 -6.74 12.59 -25.99
N GLU A 156 -5.60 11.98 -25.66
CA GLU A 156 -5.41 10.52 -25.64
C GLU A 156 -6.27 9.87 -24.56
N GLN A 157 -6.35 10.46 -23.37
CA GLN A 157 -7.18 9.97 -22.27
C GLN A 157 -8.67 10.04 -22.61
N ARG A 158 -9.11 11.13 -23.25
CA ARG A 158 -10.50 11.25 -23.74
C ARG A 158 -10.80 10.22 -24.82
N ALA A 159 -9.87 10.02 -25.76
CA ALA A 159 -10.03 9.01 -26.81
C ALA A 159 -10.14 7.60 -26.22
N ALA A 160 -9.37 7.27 -25.20
CA ALA A 160 -9.47 5.98 -24.51
C ALA A 160 -10.83 5.76 -23.84
N VAL A 161 -11.39 6.80 -23.21
CA VAL A 161 -12.75 6.74 -22.61
C VAL A 161 -13.82 6.57 -23.67
N LEU A 162 -13.71 7.30 -24.81
CA LEU A 162 -14.68 7.21 -25.91
C LEU A 162 -14.69 5.84 -26.60
N GLN A 163 -13.62 5.08 -26.50
CA GLN A 163 -13.54 3.70 -27.02
C GLN A 163 -14.08 2.66 -26.03
N ASP A 164 -14.26 3.03 -24.77
CA ASP A 164 -14.80 2.17 -23.72
C ASP A 164 -16.31 2.47 -23.55
N TYR A 165 -17.15 1.69 -24.25
CA TYR A 165 -18.59 1.88 -24.23
C TYR A 165 -19.19 1.70 -22.83
N GLU A 166 -18.69 0.77 -22.01
CA GLU A 166 -19.19 0.55 -20.67
C GLU A 166 -18.86 1.76 -19.77
N MET A 167 -17.65 2.30 -19.89
CA MET A 167 -17.23 3.50 -19.18
C MET A 167 -18.05 4.72 -19.58
N MET A 168 -18.31 4.90 -20.89
CA MET A 168 -19.13 6.00 -21.40
C MET A 168 -20.57 5.94 -20.91
N ASP A 169 -21.17 4.75 -20.88
CA ASP A 169 -22.54 4.53 -20.37
C ASP A 169 -22.62 4.90 -18.89
N ARG A 170 -21.67 4.42 -18.09
CA ARG A 170 -21.58 4.73 -16.66
C ARG A 170 -21.37 6.23 -16.39
N ILE A 171 -20.50 6.91 -17.16
CA ILE A 171 -20.29 8.37 -17.03
C ILE A 171 -21.58 9.11 -17.37
N THR A 172 -22.28 8.69 -18.41
CA THR A 172 -23.53 9.32 -18.84
C THR A 172 -24.62 9.17 -17.80
N ASP A 173 -24.76 7.99 -17.22
CA ASP A 173 -25.73 7.71 -16.14
C ASP A 173 -25.41 8.53 -14.88
N GLU A 174 -24.16 8.63 -14.49
CA GLU A 174 -23.74 9.39 -13.32
C GLU A 174 -23.92 10.92 -13.49
N LEU A 175 -23.68 11.44 -14.68
CA LEU A 175 -23.78 12.87 -14.96
C LEU A 175 -25.19 13.30 -15.37
N GLY A 176 -25.98 12.39 -15.95
CA GLY A 176 -27.30 12.68 -16.54
C GLY A 176 -28.49 12.57 -15.56
N GLY A 177 -28.26 12.07 -14.34
CA GLY A 177 -29.31 11.87 -13.29
C GLY A 177 -29.63 13.12 -12.45
#